data_b8263a81cd1066ee6744f3a8a70c73a8
#
_entry.id   b8263a81cd1066ee6744f3a8a70c73a8
#
_cell.length_a   1.000
_cell.length_b   1.000
_cell.length_c   1.000
_cell.angle_alpha   90.00
_cell.angle_beta   90.00
_cell.angle_gamma   90.00
#
_symmetry.space_group_name_H-M   'P 1'
#
loop_
_entity.id
_entity.type
_entity.pdbx_description
1 polymer ?
#
loop_
_entity_poly.entity_id
_entity_poly.type
_entity_poly.pdbx_seq_one_letter_code
_entity_poly.pdbx_strand_id
1 'polypeptide(L)'
;MKHGTLYKRLIQSKEWRELRIQVLREQPLCQWCKAKGYITAAREIHHIVEAETGRSESEVRDLMFRRSNLVALCHECHAEYHKSQHYHSTEAVKQRQQERMKQWEDEMEKRFSTPNGQKGKC
;
A
#
# COMPACT_ATOMS: atom_id res chain seq x y z
N MET A 1 1.91 23.28 -3.57
CA MET A 1 0.76 23.10 -2.79
C MET A 1 0.15 21.74 -2.97
N LYS A 2 -0.30 21.13 -1.89
CA LYS A 2 -0.83 19.82 -2.03
C LYS A 2 -2.26 19.86 -2.44
N HIS A 3 -2.69 18.89 -3.15
CA HIS A 3 -4.06 18.82 -3.59
C HIS A 3 -4.85 17.87 -2.67
N GLY A 4 -4.69 18.09 -1.36
CA GLY A 4 -5.34 17.22 -0.40
C GLY A 4 -6.86 17.27 -0.42
N THR A 5 -7.41 18.45 -0.70
CA THR A 5 -8.85 18.59 -0.77
C THR A 5 -9.41 17.82 -1.97
N LEU A 6 -8.74 17.90 -3.10
CA LEU A 6 -9.16 17.16 -4.27
C LEU A 6 -9.03 15.66 -4.00
N TYR A 7 -7.93 15.23 -3.39
CA TYR A 7 -7.73 13.83 -3.07
C TYR A 7 -8.87 13.32 -2.19
N LYS A 8 -9.24 14.10 -1.16
CA LYS A 8 -10.31 13.69 -0.26
C LYS A 8 -11.64 13.55 -0.97
N ARG A 9 -11.90 14.45 -1.92
CA ARG A 9 -13.12 14.35 -2.69
C ARG A 9 -13.12 13.12 -3.57
N LEU A 10 -12.00 12.85 -4.20
CA LEU A 10 -11.90 11.73 -5.12
C LEU A 10 -12.03 10.39 -4.41
N ILE A 11 -11.45 10.28 -3.21
CA ILE A 11 -11.48 9.02 -2.50
C ILE A 11 -12.88 8.70 -1.99
N GLN A 12 -13.75 9.68 -1.97
CA GLN A 12 -15.14 9.49 -1.58
C GLN A 12 -16.07 9.40 -2.78
N SER A 13 -15.52 9.46 -3.99
CA SER A 13 -16.33 9.50 -5.18
C SER A 13 -16.87 8.12 -5.54
N LYS A 14 -17.92 8.13 -6.35
CA LYS A 14 -18.50 6.89 -6.82
C LYS A 14 -17.51 6.16 -7.72
N GLU A 15 -16.79 6.92 -8.55
CA GLU A 15 -15.80 6.31 -9.44
C GLU A 15 -14.75 5.56 -8.64
N TRP A 16 -14.31 6.13 -7.54
CA TRP A 16 -13.30 5.47 -6.73
C TRP A 16 -13.85 4.20 -6.09
N ARG A 17 -15.07 4.26 -5.60
CA ARG A 17 -15.68 3.09 -4.98
C ARG A 17 -15.80 1.94 -5.97
N GLU A 18 -16.20 2.26 -7.19
CA GLU A 18 -16.35 1.24 -8.21
C GLU A 18 -15.01 0.65 -8.63
N LEU A 19 -14.02 1.51 -8.79
CA LEU A 19 -12.68 1.05 -9.14
C LEU A 19 -12.09 0.20 -8.04
N ARG A 20 -12.32 0.59 -6.80
CA ARG A 20 -11.80 -0.13 -5.66
C ARG A 20 -12.37 -1.55 -5.63
N ILE A 21 -13.66 -1.68 -5.87
CA ILE A 21 -14.28 -2.99 -5.92
C ILE A 21 -13.69 -3.82 -7.04
N GLN A 22 -13.48 -3.20 -8.19
CA GLN A 22 -12.92 -3.91 -9.33
C GLN A 22 -11.51 -4.41 -9.03
N VAL A 23 -10.69 -3.57 -8.43
CA VAL A 23 -9.32 -3.96 -8.10
C VAL A 23 -9.32 -5.11 -7.10
N LEU A 24 -10.21 -5.04 -6.10
CA LEU A 24 -10.27 -6.09 -5.10
C LEU A 24 -10.76 -7.41 -5.69
N ARG A 25 -11.56 -7.34 -6.74
CA ARG A 25 -11.98 -8.57 -7.41
C ARG A 25 -10.83 -9.16 -8.21
N GLU A 26 -10.00 -8.31 -8.79
CA GLU A 26 -8.85 -8.78 -9.57
C GLU A 26 -7.71 -9.22 -8.67
N GLN A 27 -7.58 -8.59 -7.51
CA GLN A 27 -6.53 -8.91 -6.57
C GLN A 27 -7.17 -9.19 -5.21
N PRO A 28 -7.75 -10.35 -5.03
CA PRO A 28 -8.44 -10.65 -3.77
C PRO A 28 -7.49 -10.90 -2.61
N LEU A 29 -6.23 -11.14 -2.88
CA LEU A 29 -5.25 -11.37 -1.83
C LEU A 29 -4.29 -10.21 -1.71
N CYS A 30 -3.82 -9.96 -0.50
CA CYS A 30 -2.83 -8.93 -0.27
C CYS A 30 -1.61 -9.25 -1.11
N GLN A 31 -1.24 -8.34 -2.00
CA GLN A 31 -0.16 -8.59 -2.93
C GLN A 31 1.19 -8.65 -2.24
N TRP A 32 1.36 -7.89 -1.17
CA TRP A 32 2.63 -7.92 -0.43
C TRP A 32 2.76 -9.20 0.39
N CYS A 33 1.68 -9.66 1.01
CA CYS A 33 1.71 -10.93 1.71
C CYS A 33 1.95 -12.07 0.72
N LYS A 34 1.29 -11.98 -0.43
CA LYS A 34 1.45 -13.01 -1.45
C LYS A 34 2.89 -13.11 -1.92
N ALA A 35 3.54 -11.99 -2.09
CA ALA A 35 4.94 -11.99 -2.52
C ALA A 35 5.85 -12.63 -1.49
N LYS A 36 5.41 -12.68 -0.24
CA LYS A 36 6.19 -13.29 0.81
C LYS A 36 5.71 -14.70 1.16
N GLY A 37 4.78 -15.23 0.40
CA GLY A 37 4.30 -16.57 0.61
C GLY A 37 3.13 -16.72 1.55
N TYR A 38 2.51 -15.61 1.95
CA TYR A 38 1.37 -15.67 2.84
C TYR A 38 0.08 -15.46 2.07
N ILE A 39 -0.99 -16.03 2.57
CA ILE A 39 -2.30 -15.86 1.98
C ILE A 39 -3.15 -15.04 2.93
N THR A 40 -3.37 -13.80 2.58
CA THR A 40 -4.13 -12.87 3.41
C THR A 40 -5.09 -12.11 2.50
N ALA A 41 -6.33 -12.01 2.88
CA ALA A 41 -7.32 -11.30 2.07
C ALA A 41 -6.97 -9.82 1.99
N ALA A 42 -7.08 -9.28 0.79
CA ALA A 42 -6.88 -7.85 0.60
C ALA A 42 -8.14 -7.12 1.03
N ARG A 43 -7.96 -5.97 1.62
CA ARG A 43 -9.10 -5.17 2.07
C ARG A 43 -9.00 -3.73 1.64
N GLU A 44 -7.83 -3.27 1.32
CA GLU A 44 -7.61 -1.87 1.02
C GLU A 44 -6.81 -1.71 -0.25
N ILE A 45 -6.93 -0.56 -0.87
CA ILE A 45 -6.20 -0.27 -2.09
C ILE A 45 -5.13 0.76 -1.77
N HIS A 46 -3.92 0.45 -2.15
CA HIS A 46 -2.78 1.32 -1.91
C HIS A 46 -2.37 1.98 -3.22
N HIS A 47 -2.12 3.28 -3.18
CA HIS A 47 -1.57 3.98 -4.32
C HIS A 47 -0.05 3.92 -4.22
N ILE A 48 0.59 3.33 -5.21
CA ILE A 48 2.04 3.19 -5.18
C ILE A 48 2.70 4.57 -5.13
N VAL A 49 2.25 5.47 -5.98
CA VAL A 49 2.64 6.87 -5.89
C VAL A 49 1.43 7.59 -5.32
N GLU A 50 1.60 8.27 -4.21
CA GLU A 50 0.47 8.89 -3.53
C GLU A 50 -0.20 9.92 -4.40
N ALA A 51 -1.49 9.78 -4.55
CA ALA A 51 -2.23 10.65 -5.47
C ALA A 51 -2.17 12.11 -5.06
N GLU A 52 -2.16 12.37 -3.76
CA GLU A 52 -2.16 13.75 -3.31
C GLU A 52 -0.86 14.48 -3.59
N THR A 53 0.16 13.78 -4.04
CA THR A 53 1.42 14.41 -4.39
C THR A 53 1.46 14.90 -5.83
N GLY A 54 0.37 14.72 -6.57
CA GLY A 54 0.31 15.21 -7.94
C GLY A 54 0.46 16.71 -8.01
N ARG A 55 1.10 17.19 -9.05
CA ARG A 55 1.37 18.62 -9.18
C ARG A 55 0.21 19.38 -9.77
N SER A 56 -0.71 18.72 -10.41
CA SER A 56 -1.87 19.36 -11.02
C SER A 56 -3.08 18.50 -10.75
N GLU A 57 -4.25 19.05 -10.98
CA GLU A 57 -5.48 18.30 -10.83
C GLU A 57 -5.46 17.08 -11.71
N SER A 58 -5.00 17.27 -12.94
CA SER A 58 -4.92 16.19 -13.89
C SER A 58 -4.01 15.07 -13.39
N GLU A 59 -2.89 15.44 -12.80
CA GLU A 59 -1.96 14.43 -12.30
C GLU A 59 -2.52 13.72 -11.08
N VAL A 60 -3.20 14.44 -10.20
CA VAL A 60 -3.82 13.83 -9.04
C VAL A 60 -4.85 12.80 -9.48
N ARG A 61 -5.68 13.16 -10.47
CA ARG A 61 -6.69 12.24 -10.97
C ARG A 61 -6.06 11.04 -11.63
N ASP A 62 -4.99 11.26 -12.38
CA ASP A 62 -4.30 10.16 -13.03
C ASP A 62 -3.73 9.19 -12.00
N LEU A 63 -3.06 9.70 -10.98
CA LEU A 63 -2.50 8.84 -9.94
C LEU A 63 -3.58 8.12 -9.16
N MET A 64 -4.72 8.77 -8.97
CA MET A 64 -5.82 8.19 -8.21
C MET A 64 -6.45 7.01 -8.93
N PHE A 65 -6.64 7.14 -10.24
CA PHE A 65 -7.41 6.16 -11.00
C PHE A 65 -6.60 5.28 -11.93
N ARG A 66 -5.29 5.50 -12.00
CA ARG A 66 -4.47 4.69 -12.91
C ARG A 66 -4.32 3.29 -12.32
N ARG A 67 -4.80 2.31 -13.06
CA ARG A 67 -4.81 0.94 -12.57
C ARG A 67 -3.42 0.44 -12.19
N SER A 68 -2.40 0.81 -12.93
CA SER A 68 -1.04 0.37 -12.64
C SER A 68 -0.46 1.00 -11.38
N ASN A 69 -1.12 2.01 -10.85
CA ASN A 69 -0.68 2.67 -9.62
C ASN A 69 -1.41 2.12 -8.40
N LEU A 70 -2.22 1.09 -8.57
CA LEU A 70 -3.05 0.56 -7.50
C LEU A 70 -2.63 -0.87 -7.17
N VAL A 71 -2.60 -1.18 -5.89
CA VAL A 71 -2.30 -2.52 -5.47
C VAL A 71 -3.16 -2.84 -4.25
N ALA A 72 -3.70 -4.06 -4.21
CA ALA A 72 -4.56 -4.46 -3.11
C ALA A 72 -3.73 -4.99 -1.96
N LEU A 73 -3.99 -4.52 -0.77
CA LEU A 73 -3.24 -4.90 0.41
C LEU A 73 -4.18 -5.22 1.55
N CYS A 74 -3.71 -5.99 2.51
CA CYS A 74 -4.46 -6.19 3.73
C CYS A 74 -4.28 -4.95 4.60
N HIS A 75 -5.11 -4.84 5.61
CA HIS A 75 -5.07 -3.65 6.47
C HIS A 75 -3.71 -3.49 7.13
N GLU A 76 -3.11 -4.57 7.59
CA GLU A 76 -1.85 -4.49 8.31
C GLU A 76 -0.70 -4.00 7.42
N CYS A 77 -0.61 -4.51 6.20
CA CYS A 77 0.44 -4.06 5.30
C CYS A 77 0.27 -2.59 4.94
N HIS A 78 -0.97 -2.20 4.69
CA HIS A 78 -1.24 -0.82 4.32
C HIS A 78 -0.97 0.12 5.49
N ALA A 79 -1.38 -0.27 6.68
CA ALA A 79 -1.14 0.53 7.88
C ALA A 79 0.35 0.65 8.19
N GLU A 80 1.07 -0.44 8.00
CA GLU A 80 2.49 -0.43 8.24
C GLU A 80 3.22 0.50 7.28
N TYR A 81 2.79 0.50 6.03
CA TYR A 81 3.36 1.40 5.05
C TYR A 81 3.14 2.85 5.45
N HIS A 82 1.90 3.20 5.80
CA HIS A 82 1.59 4.57 6.17
C HIS A 82 2.28 4.98 7.46
N LYS A 83 2.42 4.05 8.38
CA LYS A 83 3.11 4.33 9.61
C LYS A 83 4.55 4.72 9.34
N SER A 84 5.21 4.01 8.44
CA SER A 84 6.59 4.33 8.12
C SER A 84 6.70 5.66 7.37
N GLN A 85 5.62 6.07 6.69
CA GLN A 85 5.63 7.34 5.98
C GLN A 85 5.39 8.53 6.89
N HIS A 86 4.96 8.29 8.10
CA HIS A 86 4.73 9.39 9.02
C HIS A 86 6.03 9.96 9.57
N TYR A 87 7.12 9.28 9.45
CA TYR A 87 8.39 9.82 9.87
C TYR A 87 8.86 10.83 8.84
N HIS A 88 9.64 11.78 9.32
CA HIS A 88 10.06 12.82 8.44
C HIS A 88 11.02 12.37 7.42
N SER A 89 11.12 13.10 6.35
CA SER A 89 11.91 12.65 5.25
C SER A 89 13.35 13.11 5.32
N THR A 90 13.98 13.06 6.43
CA THR A 90 15.39 13.32 6.48
C THR A 90 16.12 12.07 6.04
N GLU A 91 17.35 12.24 5.61
CA GLU A 91 18.15 11.11 5.17
C GLU A 91 18.26 10.05 6.24
N ALA A 92 18.49 10.48 7.47
CA ALA A 92 18.66 9.53 8.55
C ALA A 92 17.38 8.73 8.79
N VAL A 93 16.23 9.38 8.67
CA VAL A 93 14.96 8.71 8.86
C VAL A 93 14.70 7.73 7.74
N LYS A 94 15.02 8.13 6.51
CA LYS A 94 14.85 7.25 5.37
C LYS A 94 15.69 6.00 5.52
N GLN A 95 16.92 6.18 5.98
CA GLN A 95 17.80 5.07 6.17
C GLN A 95 17.27 4.12 7.23
N ARG A 96 16.74 4.66 8.31
CA ARG A 96 16.16 3.86 9.35
C ARG A 96 14.97 3.07 8.84
N GLN A 97 14.15 3.70 8.02
CA GLN A 97 13.01 3.03 7.44
C GLN A 97 13.44 1.87 6.55
N GLN A 98 14.48 2.09 5.77
CA GLN A 98 14.98 1.02 4.90
C GLN A 98 15.50 -0.14 5.72
N GLU A 99 16.19 0.16 6.80
CA GLU A 99 16.70 -0.89 7.67
C GLU A 99 15.57 -1.67 8.31
N ARG A 100 14.54 -0.97 8.74
CA ARG A 100 13.38 -1.64 9.34
C ARG A 100 12.68 -2.53 8.34
N MET A 101 12.52 -2.04 7.12
CA MET A 101 11.90 -2.83 6.08
C MET A 101 12.71 -4.08 5.80
N LYS A 102 14.02 -3.94 5.76
CA LYS A 102 14.89 -5.08 5.51
C LYS A 102 14.79 -6.09 6.63
N GLN A 103 14.77 -5.63 7.87
CA GLN A 103 14.63 -6.52 9.00
C GLN A 103 13.30 -7.25 8.96
N TRP A 104 12.26 -6.53 8.58
CA TRP A 104 10.94 -7.13 8.51
C TRP A 104 10.90 -8.19 7.42
N GLU A 105 11.52 -7.91 6.28
CA GLU A 105 11.59 -8.86 5.20
C GLU A 105 12.37 -10.10 5.59
N ASP A 106 13.49 -9.90 6.29
CA ASP A 106 14.29 -11.02 6.74
C ASP A 106 13.50 -11.87 7.72
N GLU A 107 12.76 -11.24 8.59
CA GLU A 107 11.96 -11.96 9.55
C GLU A 107 10.86 -12.74 8.87
N MET A 108 10.24 -12.16 7.87
CA MET A 108 9.20 -12.84 7.13
C MET A 108 9.76 -14.02 6.37
N GLU A 109 10.96 -13.84 5.83
CA GLU A 109 11.59 -14.92 5.13
C GLU A 109 11.85 -16.08 6.05
N LYS A 110 12.28 -15.84 7.26
CA LYS A 110 12.51 -16.88 8.21
C LYS A 110 11.21 -17.60 8.54
N ARG A 111 10.16 -16.85 8.74
CA ARG A 111 8.88 -17.45 9.03
C ARG A 111 8.38 -18.28 7.86
N PHE A 112 8.60 -17.75 6.67
CA PHE A 112 8.13 -18.41 5.47
C PHE A 112 8.86 -19.73 5.28
N SER A 113 10.10 -19.83 5.69
CA SER A 113 10.82 -21.05 5.47
C SER A 113 10.56 -22.08 6.57
N THR A 114 9.79 -21.76 7.59
CA THR A 114 9.48 -22.78 8.57
C THR A 114 8.33 -23.61 8.05
N PRO A 115 8.35 -24.88 8.31
CA PRO A 115 7.33 -25.75 7.79
C PRO A 115 5.97 -25.42 8.33
N ASN A 116 5.87 -24.79 9.47
CA ASN A 116 4.66 -24.53 10.03
C ASN A 116 4.01 -23.39 9.52
N GLY A 117 4.53 -22.78 8.72
CA GLY A 117 3.89 -21.82 8.02
C GLY A 117 2.99 -21.00 8.73
N GLN A 118 3.23 -20.34 9.52
CA GLN A 118 2.42 -19.66 10.16
C GLN A 118 1.75 -18.67 9.46
N LYS A 119 0.60 -18.50 9.56
CA LYS A 119 -0.09 -17.73 8.84
C LYS A 119 0.14 -16.50 8.97
N GLY A 120 0.05 -15.94 8.20
CA GLY A 120 0.31 -14.80 7.98
C GLY A 120 -0.35 -13.70 8.44
N LYS A 121 0.21 -12.87 9.06
CA LYS A 121 -0.25 -11.75 9.36
C LYS A 121 0.62 -10.87 8.72
N CYS A 122 0.28 -9.92 8.01
CA CYS A 122 1.13 -8.97 7.34
C CYS A 122 1.78 -7.99 8.25
#